data_ee018c7786accf3034638ca6bec0f889
#
_entry.id   ee018c7786accf3034638ca6bec0f889
#
_cell.length_a   1.000
_cell.length_b   1.000
_cell.length_c   1.000
_cell.angle_alpha   90.00
_cell.angle_beta   90.00
_cell.angle_gamma   90.00
#
_symmetry.space_group_name_H-M   'P 1'
#
loop_
_entity.id
_entity.type
_entity.pdbx_description
1 polymer ?
#
loop_
_entity_poly.entity_id
_entity_poly.type
_entity_poly.pdbx_seq_one_letter_code
_entity_poly.pdbx_strand_id
1 'polypeptide(L)'
;TQVVGSMVVFEDGLPRKSEYRRFIVRGDETGATDDTAAMHEVLTRRFRRGRREDDEAAAAADGSQDDTDAGAARPARFAYRPNLVVVDGGLPQVNAAARALADAGAQDVAVVGLAKRLEEVWIPGEGHPLVLARSSEGLYLLQRLRDEAHRFAVTFHRQRRSKAMTASRLDGIPGLGEKRRKALLKAFGSVKRISAASVDELAEVPGIGPALAAVIAAQLASADTMPAVNLATGEVVDEGNEP
;
A
#
# COMPACT_ATOMS: atom_id res chain seq x y z
N THR A 1 0.30 -0.17 -15.19
CA THR A 1 0.37 -0.67 -13.79
C THR A 1 0.36 0.54 -12.87
N GLN A 2 -0.59 0.61 -11.94
CA GLN A 2 -0.75 1.75 -11.05
C GLN A 2 0.35 1.75 -9.98
N VAL A 3 1.13 2.81 -9.89
CA VAL A 3 2.20 2.99 -8.89
C VAL A 3 1.59 3.38 -7.54
N VAL A 4 2.15 2.81 -6.47
CA VAL A 4 1.68 3.04 -5.10
C VAL A 4 2.87 3.37 -4.22
N GLY A 5 2.84 4.56 -3.61
CA GLY A 5 3.73 4.91 -2.52
C GLY A 5 3.23 4.33 -1.19
N SER A 6 4.14 3.85 -0.36
CA SER A 6 3.85 3.39 0.99
C SER A 6 4.65 4.19 2.01
N MET A 7 4.03 4.49 3.14
CA MET A 7 4.65 5.23 4.23
C MET A 7 4.41 4.49 5.54
N VAL A 8 5.46 4.30 6.31
CA VAL A 8 5.43 3.78 7.67
C VAL A 8 5.84 4.86 8.66
N VAL A 9 5.44 4.74 9.89
CA VAL A 9 5.78 5.68 10.96
C VAL A 9 6.39 4.91 12.12
N PHE A 10 7.47 5.47 12.65
CA PHE A 10 8.11 5.02 13.88
C PHE A 10 8.07 6.15 14.91
N GLU A 11 7.77 5.82 16.14
CA GLU A 11 7.76 6.70 17.28
C GLU A 11 8.54 6.02 18.41
N ASP A 12 9.49 6.71 19.00
CA ASP A 12 10.38 6.16 20.04
C ASP A 12 11.08 4.84 19.60
N GLY A 13 11.48 4.75 18.32
CA GLY A 13 12.12 3.58 17.74
C GLY A 13 11.20 2.39 17.48
N LEU A 14 9.88 2.53 17.67
CA LEU A 14 8.88 1.47 17.48
C LEU A 14 7.90 1.78 16.34
N PRO A 15 7.43 0.76 15.60
CA PRO A 15 6.49 0.94 14.50
C PRO A 15 5.09 1.32 14.99
N ARG A 16 4.58 2.48 14.56
CA ARG A 16 3.22 2.95 14.83
C ARG A 16 2.28 2.63 13.68
N LYS A 17 1.77 1.40 13.66
CA LYS A 17 1.01 0.84 12.52
C LYS A 17 -0.29 1.58 12.20
N SER A 18 -0.92 2.25 13.18
CA SER A 18 -2.11 3.09 12.98
C SER A 18 -1.85 4.25 12.00
N GLU A 19 -0.60 4.72 11.94
CA GLU A 19 -0.18 5.84 11.11
C GLU A 19 0.37 5.43 9.72
N TYR A 20 0.37 4.14 9.40
CA TYR A 20 0.80 3.67 8.09
C TYR A 20 -0.17 4.12 7.00
N ARG A 21 0.36 4.61 5.88
CA ARG A 21 -0.44 5.12 4.77
C ARG A 21 0.02 4.58 3.43
N ARG A 22 -0.92 4.53 2.50
CA ARG A 22 -0.71 4.16 1.11
C ARG A 22 -1.22 5.27 0.22
N PHE A 23 -0.44 5.60 -0.79
CA PHE A 23 -0.76 6.65 -1.73
C PHE A 23 -0.78 6.06 -3.14
N ILE A 24 -1.90 6.18 -3.82
CA ILE A 24 -1.96 5.91 -5.24
C ILE A 24 -1.35 7.12 -5.93
N VAL A 25 -0.26 6.89 -6.64
CA VAL A 25 0.39 7.90 -7.48
C VAL A 25 -0.47 8.11 -8.71
N ARG A 26 -0.76 9.35 -9.04
CA ARG A 26 -1.63 9.67 -10.18
C ARG A 26 -0.92 9.53 -11.50
N GLY A 27 0.42 9.68 -11.52
CA GLY A 27 1.25 9.62 -12.73
C GLY A 27 0.90 10.72 -13.72
N ASP A 28 1.81 11.00 -14.63
CA ASP A 28 1.47 11.73 -15.84
C ASP A 28 0.93 10.79 -16.92
N GLU A 29 0.31 11.34 -17.95
CA GLU A 29 -0.33 10.60 -19.06
C GLU A 29 0.66 9.77 -19.90
N THR A 30 1.97 9.95 -19.70
CA THR A 30 3.02 9.27 -20.46
C THR A 30 3.35 7.86 -19.95
N GLY A 31 2.83 7.47 -18.78
CA GLY A 31 3.00 6.12 -18.22
C GLY A 31 4.43 5.79 -17.76
N ALA A 32 5.38 6.69 -17.92
CA ALA A 32 6.72 6.57 -17.37
C ALA A 32 6.70 7.09 -15.93
N THR A 33 6.72 6.18 -14.97
CA THR A 33 6.73 6.56 -13.57
C THR A 33 8.16 6.85 -13.15
N ASP A 34 8.54 8.11 -13.14
CA ASP A 34 9.76 8.55 -12.48
C ASP A 34 9.55 8.40 -10.96
N ASP A 35 10.35 7.55 -10.32
CA ASP A 35 10.28 7.32 -8.88
C ASP A 35 10.45 8.61 -8.07
N THR A 36 11.21 9.58 -8.60
CA THR A 36 11.42 10.87 -7.94
C THR A 36 10.16 11.75 -8.04
N ALA A 37 9.47 11.76 -9.17
CA ALA A 37 8.21 12.46 -9.35
C ALA A 37 7.10 11.85 -8.48
N ALA A 38 7.03 10.51 -8.42
CA ALA A 38 6.10 9.79 -7.56
C ALA A 38 6.32 10.13 -6.08
N MET A 39 7.57 10.16 -5.63
CA MET A 39 7.95 10.52 -4.26
C MET A 39 7.58 11.96 -3.94
N HIS A 40 7.88 12.88 -4.84
CA HIS A 40 7.51 14.29 -4.70
C HIS A 40 5.99 14.46 -4.56
N GLU A 41 5.20 13.81 -5.43
CA GLU A 41 3.73 13.84 -5.35
C GLU A 41 3.21 13.33 -4.00
N VAL A 42 3.69 12.16 -3.56
CA VAL A 42 3.24 11.52 -2.32
C VAL A 42 3.54 12.39 -1.10
N LEU A 43 4.76 12.91 -1.00
CA LEU A 43 5.18 13.75 0.12
C LEU A 43 4.45 15.09 0.13
N THR A 44 4.34 15.75 -1.01
CA THR A 44 3.60 17.01 -1.12
C THR A 44 2.14 16.84 -0.68
N ARG A 45 1.47 15.77 -1.13
CA ARG A 45 0.07 15.48 -0.72
C ARG A 45 -0.04 15.19 0.78
N ARG A 46 0.91 14.46 1.34
CA ARG A 46 0.93 14.11 2.77
C ARG A 46 1.06 15.36 3.65
N PHE A 47 2.06 16.20 3.34
CA PHE A 47 2.39 17.35 4.18
C PHE A 47 1.42 18.53 4.00
N ARG A 48 0.91 18.78 2.79
CA ARG A 48 -0.16 19.77 2.59
C ARG A 48 -1.44 19.39 3.33
N ARG A 49 -1.77 18.11 3.38
CA ARG A 49 -2.95 17.66 4.12
C ARG A 49 -2.75 17.78 5.63
N GLY A 50 -1.61 17.38 6.17
CA GLY A 50 -1.29 17.55 7.59
C GLY A 50 -1.39 19.00 8.01
N ARG A 51 -0.81 19.92 7.23
CA ARG A 51 -0.86 21.36 7.51
C ARG A 51 -2.30 21.90 7.55
N ARG A 52 -3.15 21.50 6.61
CA ARG A 52 -4.57 21.91 6.64
C ARG A 52 -5.29 21.38 7.89
N GLU A 53 -5.03 20.16 8.30
CA GLU A 53 -5.61 19.59 9.52
C GLU A 53 -5.09 20.32 10.78
N ASP A 54 -3.83 20.75 10.79
CA ASP A 54 -3.24 21.56 11.87
C ASP A 54 -3.85 22.97 11.90
N ASP A 55 -4.01 23.62 10.75
CA ASP A 55 -4.63 24.95 10.63
C ASP A 55 -6.12 24.92 11.06
N GLU A 56 -6.87 23.88 10.67
CA GLU A 56 -8.25 23.66 11.07
C GLU A 56 -8.37 23.41 12.59
N ALA A 57 -7.43 22.63 13.17
CA ALA A 57 -7.39 22.39 14.62
C ALA A 57 -7.04 23.64 15.41
N ALA A 58 -6.10 24.45 14.92
CA ALA A 58 -5.73 25.73 15.55
C ALA A 58 -6.90 26.73 15.50
N ALA A 59 -7.61 26.82 14.36
CA ALA A 59 -8.80 27.68 14.22
C ALA A 59 -9.96 27.24 15.13
N ALA A 60 -10.12 25.92 15.32
CA ALA A 60 -11.13 25.39 16.23
C ALA A 60 -10.81 25.66 17.72
N ALA A 61 -9.51 25.67 18.08
CA ALA A 61 -9.06 25.99 19.43
C ALA A 61 -9.23 27.49 19.78
N ASP A 62 -9.07 28.37 18.79
CA ASP A 62 -9.24 29.83 18.99
C ASP A 62 -10.72 30.24 19.05
N GLY A 63 -11.64 29.42 18.48
CA GLY A 63 -13.09 29.70 18.43
C GLY A 63 -13.92 29.15 19.59
N SER A 64 -13.37 28.35 20.48
CA SER A 64 -14.13 27.72 21.58
C SER A 64 -13.95 28.42 22.92
N GLN A 65 -14.69 29.52 23.12
CA GLN A 65 -15.03 30.04 24.46
C GLN A 65 -16.52 29.75 24.78
N ASP A 66 -17.03 28.57 24.48
CA ASP A 66 -18.33 28.18 25.04
C ASP A 66 -18.38 26.65 25.29
N ASP A 67 -18.49 26.33 26.59
CA ASP A 67 -18.74 25.00 27.10
C ASP A 67 -20.07 24.48 26.57
N THR A 68 -20.05 23.38 25.80
CA THR A 68 -21.00 22.27 25.94
C THR A 68 -20.69 21.16 24.91
N ASP A 69 -20.44 19.96 25.46
CA ASP A 69 -20.62 18.66 24.80
C ASP A 69 -19.75 18.38 23.54
N ALA A 70 -18.45 18.30 23.76
CA ALA A 70 -17.50 17.81 22.76
C ALA A 70 -17.69 16.31 22.53
N GLY A 71 -18.59 15.95 21.64
CA GLY A 71 -18.60 14.63 21.00
C GLY A 71 -17.21 14.37 20.44
N ALA A 72 -16.59 13.23 20.84
CA ALA A 72 -15.22 12.85 20.58
C ALA A 72 -14.78 13.17 19.14
N ALA A 73 -14.02 14.25 18.95
CA ALA A 73 -13.43 14.63 17.69
C ALA A 73 -12.62 13.45 17.17
N ARG A 74 -12.93 12.97 15.97
CA ARG A 74 -12.14 11.92 15.33
C ARG A 74 -10.70 12.41 15.26
N PRO A 75 -9.72 11.66 15.81
CA PRO A 75 -8.33 12.08 15.76
C PRO A 75 -7.95 12.39 14.32
N ALA A 76 -7.40 13.57 14.08
CA ALA A 76 -6.98 14.02 12.76
C ALA A 76 -6.09 12.94 12.14
N ARG A 77 -6.37 12.53 10.90
CA ARG A 77 -5.71 11.38 10.25
C ARG A 77 -4.21 11.57 10.05
N PHE A 78 -3.71 12.78 10.25
CA PHE A 78 -2.32 13.19 10.11
C PHE A 78 -1.87 14.11 11.26
N ALA A 79 -2.46 13.94 12.44
CA ALA A 79 -2.19 14.75 13.63
C ALA A 79 -0.72 14.73 14.09
N TYR A 80 0.15 14.00 13.39
CA TYR A 80 1.54 13.86 13.77
C TYR A 80 2.47 14.39 12.68
N ARG A 81 3.16 15.49 12.98
CA ARG A 81 4.23 16.02 12.14
C ARG A 81 5.53 15.30 12.48
N PRO A 82 6.16 14.58 11.55
CA PRO A 82 7.40 13.87 11.83
C PRO A 82 8.56 14.85 11.97
N ASN A 83 9.55 14.50 12.80
CA ASN A 83 10.81 15.24 12.88
C ASN A 83 11.77 14.88 11.73
N LEU A 84 11.65 13.63 11.22
CA LEU A 84 12.51 13.09 10.19
C LEU A 84 11.71 12.30 9.15
N VAL A 85 11.98 12.55 7.88
CA VAL A 85 11.53 11.72 6.76
C VAL A 85 12.73 10.91 6.26
N VAL A 86 12.57 9.61 6.19
CA VAL A 86 13.55 8.69 5.61
C VAL A 86 13.00 8.17 4.29
N VAL A 87 13.75 8.35 3.20
CA VAL A 87 13.39 7.85 1.88
C VAL A 87 14.25 6.64 1.49
N ASP A 88 13.64 5.65 0.84
CA ASP A 88 14.35 4.50 0.28
C ASP A 88 14.99 4.92 -1.05
N GLY A 89 16.23 5.37 -1.00
CA GLY A 89 16.96 5.83 -2.18
C GLY A 89 18.15 6.70 -1.87
N GLY A 90 18.87 7.08 -2.93
CA GLY A 90 20.03 7.94 -2.88
C GLY A 90 19.71 9.43 -3.09
N LEU A 91 20.72 10.17 -3.53
CA LEU A 91 20.67 11.64 -3.69
C LEU A 91 19.49 12.16 -4.55
N PRO A 92 19.12 11.53 -5.70
CA PRO A 92 17.98 12.02 -6.49
C PRO A 92 16.66 11.98 -5.72
N GLN A 93 16.40 10.88 -4.98
CA GLN A 93 15.19 10.68 -4.17
C GLN A 93 15.17 11.65 -2.98
N VAL A 94 16.31 11.85 -2.32
CA VAL A 94 16.45 12.81 -1.21
C VAL A 94 16.15 14.23 -1.67
N ASN A 95 16.72 14.65 -2.81
CA ASN A 95 16.48 15.97 -3.37
C ASN A 95 15.00 16.16 -3.79
N ALA A 96 14.37 15.13 -4.33
CA ALA A 96 12.94 15.17 -4.64
C ALA A 96 12.08 15.31 -3.38
N ALA A 97 12.42 14.57 -2.32
CA ALA A 97 11.75 14.67 -1.03
C ALA A 97 11.93 16.05 -0.38
N ALA A 98 13.14 16.60 -0.40
CA ALA A 98 13.40 17.94 0.13
C ALA A 98 12.60 19.03 -0.59
N ARG A 99 12.53 18.95 -1.94
CA ARG A 99 11.68 19.85 -2.73
C ARG A 99 10.20 19.69 -2.37
N ALA A 100 9.71 18.48 -2.23
CA ALA A 100 8.32 18.22 -1.85
C ALA A 100 7.97 18.83 -0.49
N LEU A 101 8.87 18.74 0.49
CA LEU A 101 8.68 19.37 1.82
C LEU A 101 8.70 20.89 1.72
N ALA A 102 9.59 21.46 0.91
CA ALA A 102 9.63 22.91 0.66
C ALA A 102 8.31 23.39 0.04
N ASP A 103 7.82 22.71 -1.00
CA ASP A 103 6.55 23.02 -1.69
C ASP A 103 5.31 22.85 -0.80
N ALA A 104 5.42 22.03 0.23
CA ALA A 104 4.37 21.84 1.23
C ALA A 104 4.50 22.77 2.44
N GLY A 105 5.55 23.60 2.52
CA GLY A 105 5.83 24.47 3.66
C GLY A 105 6.24 23.71 4.93
N ALA A 106 6.98 22.61 4.76
CA ALA A 106 7.45 21.73 5.84
C ALA A 106 9.00 21.65 5.88
N GLN A 107 9.68 22.77 5.68
CA GLN A 107 11.16 22.88 5.61
C GLN A 107 11.86 22.60 6.95
N ASP A 108 11.13 22.63 8.05
CA ASP A 108 11.59 22.28 9.39
C ASP A 108 11.69 20.75 9.63
N VAL A 109 11.16 19.94 8.71
CA VAL A 109 11.26 18.49 8.75
C VAL A 109 12.56 18.03 8.09
N ALA A 110 13.41 17.35 8.84
CA ALA A 110 14.65 16.81 8.30
C ALA A 110 14.36 15.68 7.29
N VAL A 111 15.22 15.55 6.28
CA VAL A 111 15.14 14.48 5.27
C VAL A 111 16.48 13.77 5.16
N VAL A 112 16.42 12.44 5.08
CA VAL A 112 17.57 11.61 4.72
C VAL A 112 17.14 10.50 3.77
N GLY A 113 18.08 10.01 2.97
CA GLY A 113 17.91 8.82 2.14
C GLY A 113 18.76 7.68 2.65
N LEU A 114 18.28 6.46 2.54
CA LEU A 114 19.05 5.26 2.80
C LEU A 114 19.20 4.47 1.49
N ALA A 115 20.42 4.47 0.92
CA ALA A 115 20.72 3.74 -0.30
C ALA A 115 20.95 2.26 -0.02
N LYS A 116 20.32 1.38 -0.83
CA LYS A 116 20.31 -0.08 -0.61
C LYS A 116 21.68 -0.73 -0.65
N ARG A 117 22.54 -0.27 -1.56
CA ARG A 117 23.73 -1.05 -1.94
C ARG A 117 24.87 -1.00 -0.91
N LEU A 118 25.05 0.13 -0.23
CA LEU A 118 26.13 0.36 0.74
C LEU A 118 25.61 0.87 2.09
N GLU A 119 24.29 0.94 2.24
CA GLU A 119 23.62 1.51 3.43
C GLU A 119 24.09 2.94 3.74
N GLU A 120 24.40 3.67 2.66
CA GLU A 120 24.81 5.07 2.71
C GLU A 120 23.61 5.95 3.06
N VAL A 121 23.84 6.88 3.99
CA VAL A 121 22.86 7.90 4.36
C VAL A 121 23.12 9.16 3.56
N TRP A 122 22.18 9.54 2.70
CA TRP A 122 22.24 10.74 1.89
C TRP A 122 21.47 11.88 2.54
N ILE A 123 22.08 13.08 2.53
CA ILE A 123 21.53 14.31 3.10
C ILE A 123 21.32 15.31 1.95
N PRO A 124 20.22 16.07 1.91
CA PRO A 124 20.00 17.07 0.87
C PRO A 124 21.13 18.12 0.86
N GLY A 125 21.63 18.44 -0.34
CA GLY A 125 22.68 19.44 -0.51
C GLY A 125 24.11 18.93 -0.28
N GLU A 126 24.29 17.74 0.25
CA GLU A 126 25.63 17.16 0.42
C GLU A 126 26.08 16.41 -0.84
N GLY A 127 27.36 16.60 -1.22
CA GLY A 127 27.95 15.94 -2.38
C GLY A 127 28.38 14.49 -2.12
N HIS A 128 28.44 14.07 -0.86
CA HIS A 128 28.88 12.75 -0.43
C HIS A 128 27.94 12.16 0.61
N PRO A 129 27.75 10.83 0.63
CA PRO A 129 26.93 10.18 1.65
C PRO A 129 27.68 10.12 2.99
N LEU A 130 26.88 10.11 4.06
CA LEU A 130 27.35 9.79 5.39
C LEU A 130 27.36 8.26 5.54
N VAL A 131 28.53 7.70 5.87
CA VAL A 131 28.69 6.28 6.17
C VAL A 131 28.67 6.08 7.68
N LEU A 132 27.59 5.49 8.19
CA LEU A 132 27.48 5.15 9.61
C LEU A 132 28.24 3.85 9.92
N ALA A 133 28.79 3.75 11.13
CA ALA A 133 29.37 2.49 11.58
C ALA A 133 28.32 1.37 11.60
N ARG A 134 28.70 0.15 11.18
CA ARG A 134 27.79 -1.00 11.14
C ARG A 134 27.20 -1.37 12.51
N SER A 135 27.89 -1.01 13.59
CA SER A 135 27.41 -1.17 14.97
C SER A 135 26.59 -0.01 15.49
N SER A 136 26.27 0.98 14.63
CA SER A 136 25.49 2.16 15.03
C SER A 136 24.03 1.81 15.23
N GLU A 137 23.47 2.12 16.40
CA GLU A 137 22.04 2.00 16.68
C GLU A 137 21.18 2.85 15.73
N GLY A 138 21.72 4.01 15.28
CA GLY A 138 21.07 4.85 14.29
C GLY A 138 20.94 4.13 12.93
N LEU A 139 22.00 3.47 12.46
CA LEU A 139 21.94 2.68 11.23
C LEU A 139 20.93 1.53 11.38
N TYR A 140 20.98 0.82 12.49
CA TYR A 140 20.05 -0.28 12.76
C TYR A 140 18.59 0.19 12.74
N LEU A 141 18.29 1.36 13.31
CA LEU A 141 16.95 1.94 13.27
C LEU A 141 16.52 2.29 11.84
N LEU A 142 17.40 2.90 11.04
CA LEU A 142 17.12 3.21 9.63
C LEU A 142 16.85 1.96 8.80
N GLN A 143 17.63 0.90 9.01
CA GLN A 143 17.41 -0.40 8.35
C GLN A 143 16.05 -0.99 8.72
N ARG A 144 15.71 -1.04 10.01
CA ARG A 144 14.39 -1.51 10.48
C ARG A 144 13.24 -0.72 9.86
N LEU A 145 13.39 0.58 9.75
CA LEU A 145 12.38 1.45 9.16
C LEU A 145 12.21 1.15 7.67
N ARG A 146 13.30 1.01 6.92
CA ARG A 146 13.30 0.61 5.50
C ARG A 146 12.66 -0.75 5.29
N ASP A 147 13.07 -1.75 6.07
CA ASP A 147 12.58 -3.12 5.96
C ASP A 147 11.07 -3.20 6.26
N GLU A 148 10.59 -2.44 7.23
CA GLU A 148 9.17 -2.35 7.54
C GLU A 148 8.38 -1.64 6.42
N ALA A 149 8.93 -0.57 5.82
CA ALA A 149 8.33 0.10 4.68
C ALA A 149 8.23 -0.84 3.48
N HIS A 150 9.29 -1.58 3.20
CA HIS A 150 9.33 -2.59 2.14
C HIS A 150 8.32 -3.72 2.39
N ARG A 151 8.29 -4.28 3.61
CA ARG A 151 7.32 -5.30 4.02
C ARG A 151 5.87 -4.82 3.84
N PHE A 152 5.58 -3.59 4.23
CA PHE A 152 4.26 -2.99 4.09
C PHE A 152 3.86 -2.81 2.63
N ALA A 153 4.78 -2.36 1.77
CA ALA A 153 4.58 -2.22 0.34
C ALA A 153 4.30 -3.57 -0.35
N VAL A 154 5.14 -4.59 -0.09
CA VAL A 154 5.01 -5.94 -0.67
C VAL A 154 3.68 -6.58 -0.27
N THR A 155 3.27 -6.46 0.99
CA THR A 155 1.99 -7.00 1.46
C THR A 155 0.81 -6.41 0.67
N PHE A 156 0.86 -5.14 0.33
CA PHE A 156 -0.18 -4.50 -0.47
C PHE A 156 -0.21 -5.00 -1.92
N HIS A 157 0.96 -5.11 -2.55
CA HIS A 157 1.05 -5.64 -3.91
C HIS A 157 0.50 -7.07 -4.00
N ARG A 158 0.79 -7.92 -3.01
CA ARG A 158 0.22 -9.28 -2.91
C ARG A 158 -1.30 -9.25 -2.77
N GLN A 159 -1.84 -8.41 -1.89
CA GLN A 159 -3.28 -8.27 -1.71
C GLN A 159 -3.99 -7.77 -2.98
N ARG A 160 -3.39 -6.82 -3.71
CA ARG A 160 -3.94 -6.33 -4.97
C ARG A 160 -3.91 -7.40 -6.06
N ARG A 161 -2.80 -8.12 -6.22
CA ARG A 161 -2.71 -9.24 -7.17
C ARG A 161 -3.76 -10.30 -6.85
N SER A 162 -3.88 -10.70 -5.59
CA SER A 162 -4.90 -11.67 -5.17
C SER A 162 -6.32 -11.17 -5.48
N LYS A 163 -6.64 -9.90 -5.20
CA LYS A 163 -7.94 -9.32 -5.55
C LYS A 163 -8.18 -9.26 -7.06
N ALA A 164 -7.17 -8.87 -7.84
CA ALA A 164 -7.28 -8.81 -9.29
C ALA A 164 -7.45 -10.21 -9.90
N MET A 165 -6.68 -11.20 -9.45
CA MET A 165 -6.85 -12.60 -9.86
C MET A 165 -8.22 -13.14 -9.45
N THR A 166 -8.69 -12.82 -8.24
CA THR A 166 -10.02 -13.19 -7.75
C THR A 166 -11.12 -12.60 -8.62
N ALA A 167 -11.03 -11.31 -8.97
CA ALA A 167 -11.97 -10.66 -9.87
C ALA A 167 -11.95 -11.30 -11.25
N SER A 168 -10.76 -11.49 -11.84
CA SER A 168 -10.59 -12.08 -13.17
C SER A 168 -11.16 -13.51 -13.27
N ARG A 169 -10.97 -14.37 -12.26
CA ARG A 169 -11.51 -15.74 -12.27
C ARG A 169 -13.03 -15.79 -12.20
N LEU A 170 -13.68 -14.80 -11.62
CA LEU A 170 -15.14 -14.71 -11.50
C LEU A 170 -15.77 -13.83 -12.59
N ASP A 171 -15.02 -12.95 -13.25
CA ASP A 171 -15.53 -12.03 -14.28
C ASP A 171 -15.93 -12.76 -15.58
N GLY A 172 -15.30 -13.88 -15.88
CA GLY A 172 -15.60 -14.68 -17.09
C GLY A 172 -16.82 -15.59 -16.98
N ILE A 173 -17.48 -15.67 -15.81
CA ILE A 173 -18.59 -16.61 -15.60
C ILE A 173 -19.92 -16.02 -16.10
N PRO A 174 -20.56 -16.62 -17.13
CA PRO A 174 -21.83 -16.14 -17.65
C PRO A 174 -22.91 -16.09 -16.57
N GLY A 175 -23.62 -14.96 -16.48
CA GLY A 175 -24.67 -14.76 -15.49
C GLY A 175 -24.21 -14.34 -14.09
N LEU A 176 -22.90 -14.31 -13.82
CA LEU A 176 -22.33 -13.88 -12.56
C LEU A 176 -22.00 -12.39 -12.56
N GLY A 177 -23.00 -11.52 -12.47
CA GLY A 177 -22.82 -10.07 -12.40
C GLY A 177 -22.22 -9.62 -11.05
N GLU A 178 -21.84 -8.33 -10.97
CA GLU A 178 -21.12 -7.74 -9.84
C GLU A 178 -21.81 -7.94 -8.47
N LYS A 179 -23.14 -7.84 -8.41
CA LYS A 179 -23.91 -8.05 -7.16
C LYS A 179 -23.78 -9.47 -6.65
N ARG A 180 -23.92 -10.47 -7.53
CA ARG A 180 -23.83 -11.91 -7.19
C ARG A 180 -22.41 -12.30 -6.80
N ARG A 181 -21.41 -11.76 -7.50
CA ARG A 181 -19.99 -11.94 -7.18
C ARG A 181 -19.65 -11.40 -5.78
N LYS A 182 -20.14 -10.21 -5.44
CA LYS A 182 -19.97 -9.64 -4.08
C LYS A 182 -20.65 -10.51 -3.03
N ALA A 183 -21.83 -11.06 -3.31
CA ALA A 183 -22.55 -11.97 -2.41
C ALA A 183 -21.75 -13.27 -2.16
N LEU A 184 -21.23 -13.90 -3.21
CA LEU A 184 -20.35 -15.08 -3.11
C LEU A 184 -19.10 -14.80 -2.28
N LEU A 185 -18.39 -13.73 -2.58
CA LEU A 185 -17.17 -13.37 -1.84
C LEU A 185 -17.48 -13.01 -0.38
N LYS A 186 -18.65 -12.48 -0.09
CA LYS A 186 -19.09 -12.24 1.29
C LYS A 186 -19.40 -13.55 2.04
N ALA A 187 -20.04 -14.51 1.37
CA ALA A 187 -20.41 -15.80 1.97
C ALA A 187 -19.18 -16.71 2.19
N PHE A 188 -18.33 -16.85 1.19
CA PHE A 188 -17.21 -17.80 1.22
C PHE A 188 -15.85 -17.18 1.56
N GLY A 189 -15.71 -15.86 1.49
CA GLY A 189 -14.49 -15.12 1.82
C GLY A 189 -13.37 -15.18 0.77
N SER A 190 -13.27 -16.22 -0.05
CA SER A 190 -12.23 -16.37 -1.08
C SER A 190 -12.69 -17.23 -2.26
N VAL A 191 -12.07 -17.01 -3.45
CA VAL A 191 -12.34 -17.84 -4.64
C VAL A 191 -11.95 -19.30 -4.41
N LYS A 192 -10.89 -19.57 -3.66
CA LYS A 192 -10.50 -20.94 -3.31
C LYS A 192 -11.59 -21.68 -2.53
N ARG A 193 -12.31 -21.01 -1.63
CA ARG A 193 -13.44 -21.59 -0.92
C ARG A 193 -14.67 -21.73 -1.82
N ILE A 194 -14.88 -20.81 -2.75
CA ILE A 194 -15.95 -20.89 -3.75
C ILE A 194 -15.71 -22.09 -4.67
N SER A 195 -14.48 -22.33 -5.14
CA SER A 195 -14.15 -23.48 -6.00
C SER A 195 -14.21 -24.83 -5.27
N ALA A 196 -14.06 -24.82 -3.94
CA ALA A 196 -14.17 -26.04 -3.12
C ALA A 196 -15.60 -26.32 -2.62
N ALA A 197 -16.53 -25.38 -2.81
CA ALA A 197 -17.91 -25.51 -2.36
C ALA A 197 -18.71 -26.35 -3.33
N SER A 198 -19.69 -27.12 -2.78
CA SER A 198 -20.65 -27.87 -3.57
C SER A 198 -21.64 -26.95 -4.29
N VAL A 199 -22.31 -27.51 -5.33
CA VAL A 199 -23.34 -26.76 -6.06
C VAL A 199 -24.48 -26.32 -5.14
N ASP A 200 -24.83 -27.14 -4.17
CA ASP A 200 -25.90 -26.85 -3.20
C ASP A 200 -25.52 -25.69 -2.28
N GLU A 201 -24.30 -25.69 -1.73
CA GLU A 201 -23.80 -24.59 -0.92
C GLU A 201 -23.72 -23.28 -1.71
N LEU A 202 -23.33 -23.32 -2.98
CA LEU A 202 -23.33 -22.14 -3.85
C LEU A 202 -24.74 -21.62 -4.11
N ALA A 203 -25.73 -22.53 -4.25
CA ALA A 203 -27.11 -22.15 -4.48
C ALA A 203 -27.81 -21.51 -3.26
N GLU A 204 -27.29 -21.69 -2.04
CA GLU A 204 -27.79 -21.04 -0.82
C GLU A 204 -27.51 -19.53 -0.81
N VAL A 205 -26.56 -19.04 -1.66
CA VAL A 205 -26.21 -17.63 -1.70
C VAL A 205 -27.33 -16.80 -2.37
N PRO A 206 -27.80 -15.73 -1.74
CA PRO A 206 -28.89 -14.92 -2.29
C PRO A 206 -28.61 -14.44 -3.72
N GLY A 207 -29.53 -14.78 -4.63
CA GLY A 207 -29.45 -14.43 -6.06
C GLY A 207 -28.68 -15.43 -6.93
N ILE A 208 -28.25 -16.57 -6.38
CA ILE A 208 -27.63 -17.67 -7.11
C ILE A 208 -28.57 -18.85 -7.07
N GLY A 209 -29.17 -19.20 -8.23
CA GLY A 209 -29.98 -20.38 -8.36
C GLY A 209 -29.16 -21.64 -8.73
N PRO A 210 -29.72 -22.84 -8.67
CA PRO A 210 -29.00 -24.09 -8.94
C PRO A 210 -28.31 -24.15 -10.30
N ALA A 211 -28.93 -23.61 -11.34
CA ALA A 211 -28.35 -23.55 -12.68
C ALA A 211 -27.08 -22.69 -12.73
N LEU A 212 -27.08 -21.51 -12.07
CA LEU A 212 -25.91 -20.64 -12.01
C LEU A 212 -24.84 -21.24 -11.09
N ALA A 213 -25.20 -21.85 -9.99
CA ALA A 213 -24.30 -22.56 -9.09
C ALA A 213 -23.52 -23.67 -9.83
N ALA A 214 -24.18 -24.46 -10.66
CA ALA A 214 -23.54 -25.48 -11.49
C ALA A 214 -22.54 -24.86 -12.51
N VAL A 215 -22.90 -23.75 -13.15
CA VAL A 215 -21.99 -23.04 -14.07
C VAL A 215 -20.76 -22.51 -13.33
N ILE A 216 -20.94 -21.94 -12.14
CA ILE A 216 -19.83 -21.43 -11.31
C ILE A 216 -18.87 -22.58 -10.93
N ALA A 217 -19.41 -23.69 -10.43
CA ALA A 217 -18.61 -24.85 -10.04
C ALA A 217 -17.83 -25.43 -11.22
N ALA A 218 -18.48 -25.63 -12.38
CA ALA A 218 -17.84 -26.14 -13.58
C ALA A 218 -16.70 -25.23 -14.11
N GLN A 219 -16.91 -23.92 -14.15
CA GLN A 219 -15.91 -22.98 -14.62
C GLN A 219 -14.72 -22.84 -13.67
N LEU A 220 -14.94 -22.90 -12.37
CA LEU A 220 -13.85 -22.84 -11.40
C LEU A 220 -13.04 -24.13 -11.37
N ALA A 221 -13.67 -25.30 -11.54
CA ALA A 221 -12.99 -26.59 -11.65
C ALA A 221 -12.10 -26.67 -12.90
N SER A 222 -12.56 -26.17 -14.05
CA SER A 222 -11.77 -26.15 -15.29
C SER A 222 -10.58 -25.17 -15.22
N ALA A 223 -10.67 -24.11 -14.43
CA ALA A 223 -9.58 -23.14 -14.23
C ALA A 223 -8.48 -23.68 -13.29
N ASP A 224 -8.75 -24.63 -12.43
CA ASP A 224 -7.75 -25.27 -11.56
C ASP A 224 -6.95 -26.37 -12.28
N THR A 225 -7.37 -26.79 -13.47
CA THR A 225 -6.69 -27.80 -14.30
C THR A 225 -5.68 -27.17 -15.28
N MET A 226 -5.57 -25.86 -15.37
CA MET A 226 -4.54 -25.22 -16.19
C MET A 226 -3.20 -25.22 -15.45
N PRO A 227 -2.10 -25.73 -16.06
CA PRO A 227 -0.79 -25.74 -15.44
C PRO A 227 -0.33 -24.32 -15.11
N ALA A 228 0.34 -24.18 -13.97
CA ALA A 228 0.90 -22.89 -13.57
C ALA A 228 2.02 -22.47 -14.55
N VAL A 229 1.81 -21.40 -15.30
CA VAL A 229 2.83 -20.81 -16.16
C VAL A 229 3.64 -19.82 -15.33
N ASN A 230 4.95 -19.98 -15.29
CA ASN A 230 5.86 -18.99 -14.71
C ASN A 230 5.83 -17.72 -15.58
N LEU A 231 5.19 -16.66 -15.08
CA LEU A 231 5.02 -15.40 -15.80
C LEU A 231 6.32 -14.63 -16.07
N ALA A 232 7.45 -15.05 -15.50
CA ALA A 232 8.75 -14.45 -15.74
C ALA A 232 9.53 -15.14 -16.86
N THR A 233 9.33 -16.45 -17.05
CA THR A 233 10.06 -17.26 -18.06
C THR A 233 9.18 -17.82 -19.15
N GLY A 234 7.84 -17.80 -19.01
CA GLY A 234 6.89 -18.39 -19.95
C GLY A 234 6.86 -19.94 -19.88
N GLU A 235 7.55 -20.55 -18.95
CA GLU A 235 7.60 -22.02 -18.80
C GLU A 235 6.41 -22.54 -18.00
N VAL A 236 5.86 -23.66 -18.47
CA VAL A 236 4.81 -24.42 -17.79
C VAL A 236 5.45 -25.21 -16.65
N VAL A 237 5.08 -24.88 -15.39
CA VAL A 237 5.54 -25.62 -14.22
C VAL A 237 4.64 -26.84 -14.05
N ASP A 238 5.12 -28.00 -14.43
CA ASP A 238 4.46 -29.28 -14.19
C ASP A 238 4.78 -29.72 -12.75
N GLU A 239 3.78 -29.61 -11.84
CA GLU A 239 3.86 -30.17 -10.48
C GLU A 239 3.53 -31.67 -10.49
N GLY A 240 4.37 -32.43 -11.13
CA GLY A 240 4.14 -33.87 -11.20
C GLY A 240 5.38 -34.66 -11.56
N ASN A 241 6.24 -34.92 -10.63
CA ASN A 241 6.87 -36.21 -10.35
C ASN A 241 8.22 -36.02 -9.63
N GLU A 242 8.24 -36.21 -8.34
CA GLU A 242 9.46 -36.69 -7.67
C GLU A 242 9.29 -38.19 -7.35
N PRO A 243 10.32 -39.00 -7.64
CA PRO A 243 10.32 -40.42 -7.35
C PRO A 243 10.48 -40.75 -5.86
#